data_e487d78f8f4128332a8f742f98a53259
#
_entry.id   e487d78f8f4128332a8f742f98a53259
#
_cell.length_a   1.000
_cell.length_b   1.000
_cell.length_c   1.000
_cell.angle_alpha   90.00
_cell.angle_beta   90.00
_cell.angle_gamma   90.00
#
_symmetry.space_group_name_H-M   'P 1'
#
loop_
_entity.id
_entity.type
_entity.pdbx_description
1 polymer ?
#
loop_
_entity_poly.entity_id
_entity_poly.type
_entity_poly.pdbx_seq_one_letter_code
_entity_poly.pdbx_strand_id
1 'polypeptide(L)'
;TLSSRIQGTIDKLLVREGSRVSKGQLLIQLDSRDLQADLARAHAEVENAKAHLDRMNQLYAQDAVSKQEMENATRAYRVAEANRRAVEAQLSYTMVRAPFEGVITEKKVEAGELASPGQPLLKMEDPQRLRLEATVAEGDLKSVSRGDKIPVAIDALGGQALAGLVSQ
;
A
#
# COMPACT_ATOMS: atom_id res chain seq x y z
N THR A 1 3.31 -0.82 -11.62
CA THR A 1 4.49 -0.20 -10.98
C THR A 1 4.18 0.07 -9.51
N LEU A 2 5.11 -0.28 -8.63
CA LEU A 2 5.08 0.02 -7.20
C LEU A 2 5.96 1.24 -6.94
N SER A 3 5.43 2.24 -6.23
CA SER A 3 6.16 3.46 -5.88
C SER A 3 6.16 3.68 -4.37
N SER A 4 7.12 4.46 -3.89
CA SER A 4 7.15 4.87 -2.49
C SER A 4 6.02 5.86 -2.19
N ARG A 5 5.46 5.78 -0.97
CA ARG A 5 4.48 6.74 -0.45
C ARG A 5 5.10 7.77 0.48
N ILE A 6 6.27 7.45 1.02
CA ILE A 6 7.02 8.32 1.94
C ILE A 6 8.48 8.40 1.52
N GLN A 7 9.17 9.38 2.04
CA GLN A 7 10.63 9.46 1.93
C GLN A 7 11.29 8.56 2.98
N GLY A 8 12.35 7.83 2.58
CA GLY A 8 13.13 7.00 3.49
C GLY A 8 14.21 6.21 2.78
N THR A 9 15.27 5.85 3.49
CA THR A 9 16.34 4.99 2.95
C THR A 9 15.85 3.55 2.87
N ILE A 10 16.18 2.85 1.78
CA ILE A 10 15.86 1.43 1.60
C ILE A 10 16.79 0.60 2.50
N ASP A 11 16.24 0.04 3.57
CA ASP A 11 16.98 -0.84 4.49
C ASP A 11 17.16 -2.23 3.87
N LYS A 12 16.08 -2.81 3.31
CA LYS A 12 16.12 -4.15 2.71
C LYS A 12 15.33 -4.20 1.42
N LEU A 13 15.92 -4.85 0.43
CA LEU A 13 15.29 -5.25 -0.81
C LEU A 13 15.25 -6.78 -0.86
N LEU A 14 14.05 -7.36 -0.74
CA LEU A 14 13.84 -8.80 -0.51
C LEU A 14 13.56 -9.59 -1.79
N VAL A 15 13.56 -8.92 -2.93
CA VAL A 15 13.22 -9.51 -4.23
C VAL A 15 14.22 -9.09 -5.31
N ARG A 16 14.28 -9.88 -6.39
CA ARG A 16 15.07 -9.62 -7.59
C ARG A 16 14.18 -9.66 -8.81
N GLU A 17 14.67 -9.16 -9.93
CA GLU A 17 14.00 -9.34 -11.23
C GLU A 17 13.80 -10.83 -11.53
N GLY A 18 12.64 -11.18 -12.04
CA GLY A 18 12.22 -12.58 -12.25
C GLY A 18 11.63 -13.26 -11.02
N SER A 19 11.67 -12.66 -9.83
CA SER A 19 11.08 -13.26 -8.62
C SER A 19 9.55 -13.34 -8.72
N ARG A 20 9.00 -14.53 -8.44
CA ARG A 20 7.56 -14.70 -8.21
C ARG A 20 7.22 -14.28 -6.80
N VAL A 21 6.15 -13.52 -6.64
CA VAL A 21 5.71 -12.99 -5.36
C VAL A 21 4.22 -13.19 -5.17
N SER A 22 3.82 -13.50 -3.94
CA SER A 22 2.42 -13.64 -3.57
C SER A 22 1.82 -12.30 -3.11
N LYS A 23 0.50 -12.16 -3.22
CA LYS A 23 -0.22 -10.98 -2.70
C LYS A 23 0.10 -10.76 -1.21
N GLY A 24 0.45 -9.52 -0.84
CA GLY A 24 0.81 -9.13 0.53
C GLY A 24 2.26 -9.41 0.93
N GLN A 25 3.04 -10.13 0.11
CA GLN A 25 4.46 -10.40 0.38
C GLN A 25 5.24 -9.10 0.50
N LEU A 26 6.11 -9.00 1.51
CA LEU A 26 7.02 -7.87 1.70
C LEU A 26 8.11 -7.90 0.62
N LEU A 27 8.27 -6.78 -0.08
CA LEU A 27 9.22 -6.63 -1.19
C LEU A 27 10.37 -5.71 -0.83
N ILE A 28 10.04 -4.55 -0.23
CA ILE A 28 11.01 -3.55 0.20
C ILE A 28 10.65 -3.11 1.62
N GLN A 29 11.66 -2.91 2.43
CA GLN A 29 11.58 -2.31 3.74
C GLN A 29 12.41 -1.03 3.75
N LEU A 30 11.78 0.10 4.05
CA LEU A 30 12.46 1.35 4.33
C LEU A 30 12.90 1.38 5.79
N ASP A 31 13.92 2.19 6.10
CA ASP A 31 14.30 2.46 7.49
C ASP A 31 13.11 3.06 8.24
N SER A 32 12.77 2.46 9.35
CA SER A 32 11.57 2.78 10.12
C SER A 32 11.87 3.11 11.59
N ARG A 33 13.16 3.26 11.96
CA ARG A 33 13.56 3.45 13.36
C ARG A 33 12.93 4.69 14.00
N ASP A 34 12.93 5.81 13.27
CA ASP A 34 12.33 7.05 13.76
C ASP A 34 10.82 6.93 13.92
N LEU A 35 10.13 6.33 12.92
CA LEU A 35 8.69 6.09 12.97
C LEU A 35 8.29 5.09 14.07
N GLN A 36 9.14 4.11 14.37
CA GLN A 36 8.91 3.20 15.51
C GLN A 36 9.03 3.94 16.85
N ALA A 37 10.01 4.84 17.00
CA ALA A 37 10.13 5.68 18.19
C ALA A 37 8.94 6.64 18.34
N ASP A 38 8.49 7.25 17.24
CA ASP A 38 7.29 8.09 17.22
C ASP A 38 6.02 7.31 17.58
N LEU A 39 5.89 6.07 17.10
CA LEU A 39 4.77 5.22 17.46
C LEU A 39 4.79 4.86 18.94
N ALA A 40 5.97 4.55 19.49
CA ALA A 40 6.11 4.27 20.93
C ALA A 40 5.71 5.49 21.79
N ARG A 41 6.11 6.70 21.36
CA ARG A 41 5.68 7.96 22.02
C ARG A 41 4.17 8.14 21.93
N ALA A 42 3.57 7.97 20.75
CA ALA A 42 2.13 8.09 20.55
C ALA A 42 1.35 7.06 21.38
N HIS A 43 1.87 5.85 21.55
CA HIS A 43 1.27 4.85 22.44
C HIS A 43 1.26 5.32 23.91
N ALA A 44 2.38 5.86 24.40
CA ALA A 44 2.44 6.36 25.76
C ALA A 44 1.47 7.56 26.01
N GLU A 45 1.31 8.43 25.00
CA GLU A 45 0.31 9.51 25.03
C GLU A 45 -1.13 8.97 25.13
N VAL A 46 -1.46 7.93 24.37
CA VAL A 46 -2.78 7.27 24.44
C VAL A 46 -3.00 6.65 25.81
N GLU A 47 -2.02 5.93 26.35
CA GLU A 47 -2.11 5.32 27.69
C GLU A 47 -2.35 6.38 28.78
N ASN A 48 -1.61 7.48 28.75
CA ASN A 48 -1.77 8.59 29.68
C ASN A 48 -3.15 9.24 29.57
N ALA A 49 -3.59 9.55 28.33
CA ALA A 49 -4.88 10.16 28.08
C ALA A 49 -6.04 9.23 28.50
N LYS A 50 -5.89 7.91 28.26
CA LYS A 50 -6.86 6.90 28.68
C LYS A 50 -6.96 6.81 30.20
N ALA A 51 -5.83 6.73 30.92
CA ALA A 51 -5.80 6.68 32.37
C ALA A 51 -6.42 7.95 33.00
N HIS A 52 -6.22 9.11 32.36
CA HIS A 52 -6.86 10.36 32.77
C HIS A 52 -8.36 10.31 32.53
N LEU A 53 -8.82 9.86 31.37
CA LEU A 53 -10.23 9.69 31.04
C LEU A 53 -10.92 8.73 32.02
N ASP A 54 -10.31 7.58 32.31
CA ASP A 54 -10.86 6.58 33.21
C ASP A 54 -11.05 7.16 34.62
N ARG A 55 -10.08 7.95 35.09
CA ARG A 55 -10.16 8.67 36.38
C ARG A 55 -11.27 9.72 36.36
N MET A 56 -11.39 10.51 35.29
CA MET A 56 -12.46 11.51 35.15
C MET A 56 -13.84 10.86 35.11
N ASN A 57 -13.98 9.72 34.46
CA ASN A 57 -15.24 8.96 34.45
C ASN A 57 -15.63 8.47 35.84
N GLN A 58 -14.68 7.99 36.65
CA GLN A 58 -14.91 7.56 38.03
C GLN A 58 -15.34 8.74 38.93
N LEU A 59 -14.66 9.88 38.80
CA LEU A 59 -14.96 11.09 39.57
C LEU A 59 -16.31 11.70 39.15
N TYR A 60 -16.62 11.66 37.87
CA TYR A 60 -17.91 12.13 37.34
C TYR A 60 -19.08 11.28 37.86
N ALA A 61 -18.90 9.97 37.95
CA ALA A 61 -19.89 9.06 38.55
C ALA A 61 -20.14 9.30 40.03
N GLN A 62 -19.22 10.03 40.70
CA GLN A 62 -19.31 10.45 42.10
C GLN A 62 -19.72 11.93 42.27
N ASP A 63 -20.15 12.60 41.19
CA ASP A 63 -20.44 14.04 41.16
C ASP A 63 -19.24 14.93 41.61
N ALA A 64 -17.99 14.41 41.52
CA ALA A 64 -16.81 15.10 42.00
C ALA A 64 -16.11 15.98 40.94
N VAL A 65 -16.53 15.89 39.69
CA VAL A 65 -16.03 16.72 38.56
C VAL A 65 -17.20 17.16 37.68
N SER A 66 -17.00 18.24 36.95
CA SER A 66 -18.00 18.76 36.01
C SER A 66 -18.06 17.91 34.73
N LYS A 67 -19.20 17.95 34.03
CA LYS A 67 -19.38 17.36 32.71
C LYS A 67 -18.34 17.89 31.72
N GLN A 68 -18.00 19.17 31.80
CA GLN A 68 -16.99 19.80 30.96
C GLN A 68 -15.62 19.16 31.12
N GLU A 69 -15.20 18.86 32.35
CA GLU A 69 -13.90 18.22 32.63
C GLU A 69 -13.86 16.79 32.06
N MET A 70 -14.93 16.03 32.23
CA MET A 70 -15.07 14.69 31.65
C MET A 70 -15.03 14.74 30.11
N GLU A 71 -15.77 15.68 29.48
CA GLU A 71 -15.76 15.86 28.03
C GLU A 71 -14.38 16.30 27.50
N ASN A 72 -13.64 17.12 28.26
CA ASN A 72 -12.26 17.51 27.92
C ASN A 72 -11.32 16.29 27.95
N ALA A 73 -11.40 15.43 28.97
CA ALA A 73 -10.63 14.21 29.03
C ALA A 73 -10.96 13.24 27.89
N THR A 74 -12.24 13.11 27.54
CA THR A 74 -12.70 12.31 26.39
C THR A 74 -12.09 12.83 25.09
N ARG A 75 -12.08 14.15 24.90
CA ARG A 75 -11.51 14.79 23.72
C ARG A 75 -10.02 14.56 23.63
N ALA A 76 -9.30 14.73 24.74
CA ALA A 76 -7.86 14.48 24.81
C ALA A 76 -7.49 13.04 24.43
N TYR A 77 -8.23 12.06 24.94
CA TYR A 77 -8.04 10.66 24.57
C TYR A 77 -8.27 10.42 23.06
N ARG A 78 -9.35 10.97 22.50
CA ARG A 78 -9.63 10.81 21.05
C ARG A 78 -8.55 11.44 20.17
N VAL A 79 -8.00 12.58 20.58
CA VAL A 79 -6.92 13.25 19.85
C VAL A 79 -5.64 12.40 19.90
N ALA A 80 -5.26 11.88 21.07
CA ALA A 80 -4.10 11.01 21.22
C ALA A 80 -4.25 9.72 20.39
N GLU A 81 -5.44 9.12 20.39
CA GLU A 81 -5.73 7.93 19.59
C GLU A 81 -5.66 8.20 18.07
N ALA A 82 -6.16 9.35 17.62
CA ALA A 82 -6.07 9.77 16.23
C ALA A 82 -4.60 9.97 15.80
N ASN A 83 -3.78 10.59 16.67
CA ASN A 83 -2.35 10.76 16.43
C ASN A 83 -1.63 9.40 16.31
N ARG A 84 -1.87 8.48 17.24
CA ARG A 84 -1.30 7.13 17.15
C ARG A 84 -1.63 6.43 15.84
N ARG A 85 -2.91 6.49 15.39
CA ARG A 85 -3.32 5.90 14.10
C ARG A 85 -2.63 6.55 12.90
N ALA A 86 -2.38 7.86 12.95
CA ALA A 86 -1.65 8.55 11.88
C ALA A 86 -0.21 8.06 11.77
N VAL A 87 0.48 7.91 12.91
CA VAL A 87 1.86 7.37 12.94
C VAL A 87 1.89 5.90 12.51
N GLU A 88 0.93 5.07 12.93
CA GLU A 88 0.79 3.69 12.45
C GLU A 88 0.64 3.61 10.93
N ALA A 89 -0.18 4.49 10.35
CA ALA A 89 -0.35 4.55 8.90
C ALA A 89 0.96 4.92 8.20
N GLN A 90 1.71 5.90 8.72
CA GLN A 90 3.03 6.26 8.20
C GLN A 90 4.02 5.09 8.30
N LEU A 91 4.06 4.40 9.44
CA LEU A 91 4.91 3.21 9.62
C LEU A 91 4.53 2.10 8.63
N SER A 92 3.24 1.92 8.31
CA SER A 92 2.81 0.94 7.32
C SER A 92 3.38 1.21 5.93
N TYR A 93 3.64 2.48 5.57
CA TYR A 93 4.20 2.88 4.28
C TYR A 93 5.69 2.58 4.15
N THR A 94 6.40 2.28 5.25
CA THR A 94 7.78 1.81 5.18
C THR A 94 7.90 0.40 4.63
N MET A 95 6.80 -0.36 4.61
CA MET A 95 6.73 -1.72 4.11
C MET A 95 6.04 -1.76 2.74
N VAL A 96 6.80 -1.85 1.66
CA VAL A 96 6.24 -2.00 0.32
C VAL A 96 5.91 -3.46 0.08
N ARG A 97 4.62 -3.75 -0.11
CA ARG A 97 4.10 -5.12 -0.30
C ARG A 97 3.49 -5.30 -1.68
N ALA A 98 3.48 -6.53 -2.16
CA ALA A 98 2.85 -6.91 -3.42
C ALA A 98 1.32 -6.75 -3.34
N PRO A 99 0.68 -5.97 -4.23
CA PRO A 99 -0.78 -5.79 -4.24
C PRO A 99 -1.54 -6.99 -4.81
N PHE A 100 -0.87 -7.82 -5.63
CA PHE A 100 -1.40 -9.04 -6.24
C PHE A 100 -0.28 -10.07 -6.36
N GLU A 101 -0.62 -11.30 -6.75
CA GLU A 101 0.36 -12.33 -7.10
C GLU A 101 0.91 -12.04 -8.50
N GLY A 102 2.24 -12.16 -8.68
CA GLY A 102 2.87 -11.86 -9.96
C GLY A 102 4.37 -12.06 -9.98
N VAL A 103 5.00 -11.48 -10.99
CA VAL A 103 6.46 -11.53 -11.21
C VAL A 103 7.02 -10.11 -11.21
N ILE A 104 8.17 -9.92 -10.57
CA ILE A 104 8.92 -8.68 -10.63
C ILE A 104 9.63 -8.61 -11.98
N THR A 105 9.25 -7.66 -12.83
CA THR A 105 9.81 -7.52 -14.18
C THR A 105 10.94 -6.50 -14.24
N GLU A 106 10.96 -5.53 -13.33
CA GLU A 106 11.99 -4.49 -13.30
C GLU A 106 12.24 -4.02 -11.87
N LYS A 107 13.49 -3.82 -11.53
CA LYS A 107 13.95 -3.25 -10.27
C LYS A 107 14.63 -1.90 -10.56
N LYS A 108 14.10 -0.82 -9.98
CA LYS A 108 14.56 0.57 -10.23
C LYS A 108 15.35 1.17 -9.08
N VAL A 109 15.59 0.41 -8.02
CA VAL A 109 16.24 0.88 -6.80
C VAL A 109 17.11 -0.22 -6.18
N GLU A 110 18.10 0.20 -5.39
CA GLU A 110 18.97 -0.69 -4.62
C GLU A 110 18.82 -0.45 -3.10
N ALA A 111 19.27 -1.42 -2.31
CA ALA A 111 19.38 -1.24 -0.87
C ALA A 111 20.40 -0.13 -0.55
N GLY A 112 20.08 0.75 0.39
CA GLY A 112 20.89 1.92 0.75
C GLY A 112 20.49 3.20 -0.01
N GLU A 113 19.69 3.13 -1.07
CA GLU A 113 19.22 4.31 -1.79
C GLU A 113 18.08 5.02 -1.05
N LEU A 114 17.95 6.32 -1.33
CA LEU A 114 16.85 7.13 -0.82
C LEU A 114 15.64 7.00 -1.75
N ALA A 115 14.55 6.48 -1.23
CA ALA A 115 13.26 6.48 -1.90
C ALA A 115 12.50 7.78 -1.60
N SER A 116 11.87 8.36 -2.64
CA SER A 116 11.05 9.58 -2.54
C SER A 116 9.59 9.29 -2.88
N PRO A 117 8.62 10.06 -2.35
CA PRO A 117 7.21 9.90 -2.68
C PRO A 117 6.95 9.96 -4.18
N GLY A 118 6.23 8.95 -4.71
CA GLY A 118 5.95 8.83 -6.13
C GLY A 118 7.06 8.19 -6.97
N GLN A 119 8.26 8.02 -6.43
CA GLN A 119 9.37 7.36 -7.12
C GLN A 119 9.03 5.89 -7.40
N PRO A 120 9.12 5.41 -8.65
CA PRO A 120 8.93 4.02 -8.98
C PRO A 120 10.07 3.17 -8.41
N LEU A 121 9.73 2.13 -7.66
CA LEU A 121 10.68 1.23 -6.99
C LEU A 121 10.80 -0.10 -7.73
N LEU A 122 9.66 -0.73 -8.02
CA LEU A 122 9.56 -2.03 -8.68
C LEU A 122 8.45 -2.02 -9.72
N LYS A 123 8.63 -2.76 -10.80
CA LYS A 123 7.57 -3.09 -11.74
C LYS A 123 7.16 -4.55 -11.53
N MET A 124 5.87 -4.79 -11.38
CA MET A 124 5.26 -6.12 -11.26
C MET A 124 4.29 -6.34 -12.40
N GLU A 125 4.22 -7.56 -12.86
CA GLU A 125 3.24 -8.00 -13.86
C GLU A 125 2.58 -9.30 -13.42
N ASP A 126 1.31 -9.44 -13.80
CA ASP A 126 0.55 -10.67 -13.61
C ASP A 126 0.74 -11.54 -14.86
N PRO A 127 1.47 -12.65 -14.78
CA PRO A 127 1.73 -13.50 -15.96
C PRO A 127 0.46 -14.24 -16.45
N GLN A 128 -0.61 -14.27 -15.63
CA GLN A 128 -1.88 -14.90 -16.02
C GLN A 128 -2.79 -13.95 -16.78
N ARG A 129 -2.52 -12.64 -16.73
CA ARG A 129 -3.31 -11.61 -17.41
C ARG A 129 -2.45 -10.90 -18.45
N LEU A 130 -2.42 -11.46 -19.64
CA LEU A 130 -1.74 -10.85 -20.77
C LEU A 130 -2.66 -9.83 -21.44
N ARG A 131 -2.11 -8.68 -21.81
CA ARG A 131 -2.78 -7.67 -22.62
C ARG A 131 -2.01 -7.53 -23.93
N LEU A 132 -2.72 -7.66 -25.03
CA LEU A 132 -2.20 -7.35 -26.36
C LEU A 132 -2.77 -6.00 -26.80
N GLU A 133 -1.89 -5.11 -27.22
CA GLU A 133 -2.29 -3.84 -27.84
C GLU A 133 -2.00 -3.94 -29.34
N ALA A 134 -3.03 -3.74 -30.15
CA ALA A 134 -2.93 -3.76 -31.59
C ALA A 134 -3.57 -2.50 -32.18
N THR A 135 -2.97 -1.96 -33.23
CA THR A 135 -3.52 -0.83 -33.97
C THR A 135 -4.42 -1.35 -35.09
N VAL A 136 -5.67 -0.91 -35.11
CA VAL A 136 -6.65 -1.27 -36.11
C VAL A 136 -6.78 -0.11 -37.11
N ALA A 137 -6.81 -0.40 -38.43
CA ALA A 137 -7.03 0.62 -39.42
C ALA A 137 -8.45 1.20 -39.31
N GLU A 138 -8.63 2.49 -39.60
CA GLU A 138 -9.91 3.20 -39.45
C GLU A 138 -11.05 2.53 -40.22
N GLY A 139 -10.75 1.95 -41.38
CA GLY A 139 -11.73 1.20 -42.20
C GLY A 139 -12.29 -0.05 -41.52
N ASP A 140 -11.53 -0.68 -40.67
CA ASP A 140 -11.88 -1.95 -40.00
C ASP A 140 -12.51 -1.73 -38.61
N LEU A 141 -12.51 -0.49 -38.08
CA LEU A 141 -13.10 -0.15 -36.79
C LEU A 141 -14.59 -0.55 -36.67
N LYS A 142 -15.33 -0.55 -37.79
CA LYS A 142 -16.75 -0.93 -37.80
C LYS A 142 -16.98 -2.43 -37.55
N SER A 143 -15.96 -3.24 -37.76
CA SER A 143 -16.03 -4.71 -37.62
C SER A 143 -15.57 -5.21 -36.23
N VAL A 144 -15.05 -4.33 -35.38
CA VAL A 144 -14.53 -4.68 -34.04
C VAL A 144 -15.37 -4.01 -32.97
N SER A 145 -15.98 -4.82 -32.11
CA SER A 145 -16.79 -4.34 -30.99
C SER A 145 -16.20 -4.82 -29.65
N ARG A 146 -16.44 -4.02 -28.61
CA ARG A 146 -16.04 -4.42 -27.26
C ARG A 146 -16.77 -5.71 -26.86
N GLY A 147 -16.01 -6.70 -26.42
CA GLY A 147 -16.52 -8.03 -26.05
C GLY A 147 -16.35 -9.08 -27.14
N ASP A 148 -15.88 -8.71 -28.32
CA ASP A 148 -15.60 -9.67 -29.38
C ASP A 148 -14.46 -10.61 -29.02
N LYS A 149 -14.60 -11.87 -29.36
CA LYS A 149 -13.56 -12.89 -29.21
C LYS A 149 -12.71 -12.93 -30.47
N ILE A 150 -11.44 -12.58 -30.33
CA ILE A 150 -10.49 -12.58 -31.43
C ILE A 150 -9.45 -13.68 -31.20
N PRO A 151 -9.17 -14.54 -32.18
CA PRO A 151 -8.08 -15.49 -32.10
C PRO A 151 -6.75 -14.72 -32.21
N VAL A 152 -5.88 -14.89 -31.19
CA VAL A 152 -4.55 -14.32 -31.17
C VAL A 152 -3.53 -15.43 -31.33
N ALA A 153 -2.80 -15.45 -32.42
CA ALA A 153 -1.72 -16.39 -32.67
C ALA A 153 -0.40 -15.78 -32.14
N ILE A 154 0.32 -16.53 -31.32
CA ILE A 154 1.63 -16.13 -30.80
C ILE A 154 2.66 -17.08 -31.37
N ASP A 155 3.56 -16.59 -32.21
CA ASP A 155 4.58 -17.40 -32.89
C ASP A 155 5.53 -18.10 -31.89
N ALA A 156 5.85 -17.44 -30.79
CA ALA A 156 6.68 -18.01 -29.74
C ALA A 156 6.08 -19.23 -29.01
N LEU A 157 4.75 -19.44 -29.14
CA LEU A 157 4.02 -20.60 -28.60
C LEU A 157 3.68 -21.65 -29.69
N GLY A 158 4.43 -21.66 -30.81
CA GLY A 158 4.21 -22.63 -31.90
C GLY A 158 2.94 -22.40 -32.65
N GLY A 159 2.41 -21.18 -32.70
CA GLY A 159 1.20 -20.82 -33.49
C GLY A 159 -0.12 -21.23 -32.81
N GLN A 160 -0.12 -21.60 -31.55
CA GLN A 160 -1.37 -21.84 -30.81
C GLN A 160 -2.22 -20.57 -30.77
N ALA A 161 -3.46 -20.66 -31.22
CA ALA A 161 -4.41 -19.56 -31.14
C ALA A 161 -4.98 -19.47 -29.72
N LEU A 162 -4.75 -18.34 -29.05
CA LEU A 162 -5.39 -17.99 -27.78
C LEU A 162 -6.64 -17.13 -28.06
N ALA A 163 -7.70 -17.33 -27.29
CA ALA A 163 -8.87 -16.47 -27.37
C ALA A 163 -8.63 -15.16 -26.62
N GLY A 164 -8.50 -14.06 -27.35
CA GLY A 164 -8.48 -12.71 -26.79
C GLY A 164 -9.88 -12.13 -26.70
N LEU A 165 -10.13 -11.26 -25.73
CA LEU A 165 -11.37 -10.48 -25.59
C LEU A 165 -11.06 -9.00 -25.83
N VAL A 166 -11.80 -8.36 -26.73
CA VAL A 166 -11.66 -6.91 -26.96
C VAL A 166 -12.19 -6.16 -25.75
N SER A 167 -11.33 -5.37 -25.09
CA SER A 167 -11.65 -4.64 -23.85
C SER A 167 -11.84 -3.13 -24.02
N GLN A 168 -11.30 -2.56 -25.10
CA GLN A 168 -11.42 -1.11 -25.43
C GLN A 168 -11.76 -0.96 -26.88
#